data_951edaf21d9c1dc86bd6f4ff57310162
#
_entry.id   951edaf21d9c1dc86bd6f4ff57310162
#
_cell.length_a   1.000
_cell.length_b   1.000
_cell.length_c   1.000
_cell.angle_alpha   90.00
_cell.angle_beta   90.00
_cell.angle_gamma   90.00
#
_symmetry.space_group_name_H-M   'P 1'
#
loop_
_entity.id
_entity.type
_entity.pdbx_description
1 polymer ?
#
loop_
_entity_poly.entity_id
_entity_poly.type
_entity_poly.pdbx_seq_one_letter_code
_entity_poly.pdbx_strand_id
1 'polypeptide(L)'
;LTTKLHCGCCGALMFGESGTSRTGEVHRYYKCATVKKKKGCKKKTVRKQWLEDLVVNQTMQLVRDDAAMESIIAKVMELQDRENTNLPLYEKQLRDAESGIQNMLNAIQAGILTSSTKERLEQLEETKRELEARIAEEKLAKPKVTEEFIRFWLLRFRKLDMSLKDQRQALVDTFINSIYLYDDKVLITFNYKEGTQTITFEEAAQAASKENGSDLDCFTAMEGTRTPGLLIRSARRAIPSIFGSYVSTLFLFDTSQ
;
A
#
# COMPACT_ATOMS: atom_id res chain seq x y z
N LEU A 1 1.35 14.52 -2.91
CA LEU A 1 0.12 13.70 -3.15
C LEU A 1 -0.19 13.45 -4.64
N THR A 2 0.73 13.73 -5.58
CA THR A 2 0.42 13.93 -7.02
C THR A 2 -0.19 12.72 -7.71
N THR A 3 0.20 11.51 -7.37
CA THR A 3 -0.32 10.26 -8.02
C THR A 3 -1.48 9.62 -7.27
N LYS A 4 -1.73 10.05 -6.03
CA LYS A 4 -2.71 9.44 -5.13
C LYS A 4 -3.98 10.29 -4.96
N LEU A 5 -4.00 11.53 -5.47
CA LEU A 5 -5.09 12.47 -5.27
C LEU A 5 -6.06 12.48 -6.46
N HIS A 6 -7.31 12.14 -6.19
CA HIS A 6 -8.41 12.06 -7.15
C HIS A 6 -9.52 13.05 -6.84
N CYS A 7 -10.20 13.51 -7.87
CA CYS A 7 -11.41 14.31 -7.74
C CYS A 7 -12.58 13.41 -7.31
N GLY A 8 -13.23 13.71 -6.19
CA GLY A 8 -14.40 12.97 -5.72
C GLY A 8 -15.62 13.07 -6.65
N CYS A 9 -15.71 14.17 -7.43
CA CYS A 9 -16.85 14.39 -8.32
C CYS A 9 -16.76 13.61 -9.64
N CYS A 10 -15.56 13.44 -10.22
CA CYS A 10 -15.40 12.83 -11.55
C CYS A 10 -14.32 11.73 -11.61
N GLY A 11 -13.68 11.39 -10.50
CA GLY A 11 -12.65 10.35 -10.42
C GLY A 11 -11.29 10.70 -11.06
N ALA A 12 -11.17 11.82 -11.77
CA ALA A 12 -9.94 12.19 -12.45
C ALA A 12 -8.83 12.60 -11.46
N LEU A 13 -7.59 12.38 -11.83
CA LEU A 13 -6.43 12.84 -11.05
C LEU A 13 -6.47 14.36 -10.85
N MET A 14 -5.95 14.82 -9.73
CA MET A 14 -5.76 16.24 -9.44
C MET A 14 -4.28 16.62 -9.56
N PHE A 15 -4.02 17.79 -10.14
CA PHE A 15 -2.67 18.31 -10.35
C PHE A 15 -2.40 19.52 -9.48
N GLY A 16 -1.15 19.68 -9.06
CA GLY A 16 -0.67 20.89 -8.43
C GLY A 16 -0.56 22.02 -9.47
N GLU A 17 -1.12 23.17 -9.15
CA GLU A 17 -0.95 24.43 -9.89
C GLU A 17 -0.45 25.51 -8.92
N SER A 18 0.30 26.46 -9.44
CA SER A 18 0.71 27.65 -8.68
C SER A 18 0.16 28.90 -9.36
N GLY A 19 -0.21 29.88 -8.56
CA GLY A 19 -0.58 31.20 -9.01
C GLY A 19 0.12 32.25 -8.15
N THR A 20 0.61 33.31 -8.77
CA THR A 20 1.21 34.46 -8.06
C THR A 20 0.13 35.49 -7.81
N SER A 21 0.00 35.89 -6.55
CA SER A 21 -0.90 36.98 -6.18
C SER A 21 -0.41 38.33 -6.69
N ARG A 22 -1.25 39.34 -6.66
CA ARG A 22 -0.88 40.72 -7.01
C ARG A 22 0.24 41.29 -6.10
N THR A 23 0.40 40.73 -4.91
CA THR A 23 1.44 41.09 -3.95
C THR A 23 2.76 40.34 -4.15
N GLY A 24 2.86 39.47 -5.17
CA GLY A 24 4.06 38.66 -5.44
C GLY A 24 4.09 37.32 -4.70
N GLU A 25 3.13 37.01 -3.84
CA GLU A 25 3.08 35.75 -3.09
C GLU A 25 2.65 34.60 -3.98
N VAL A 26 3.36 33.46 -3.90
CA VAL A 26 3.07 32.26 -4.69
C VAL A 26 2.15 31.32 -3.90
N HIS A 27 0.93 31.19 -4.36
CA HIS A 27 -0.05 30.27 -3.81
C HIS A 27 -0.06 28.97 -4.63
N ARG A 28 -0.14 27.82 -3.95
CA ARG A 28 -0.17 26.49 -4.55
C ARG A 28 -1.50 25.81 -4.28
N TYR A 29 -2.10 25.22 -5.33
CA TYR A 29 -3.43 24.62 -5.29
C TYR A 29 -3.43 23.24 -5.95
N TYR A 30 -4.39 22.41 -5.58
CA TYR A 30 -4.77 21.23 -6.34
C TYR A 30 -5.99 21.51 -7.20
N LYS A 31 -5.92 21.13 -8.47
CA LYS A 31 -6.99 21.35 -9.47
C LYS A 31 -7.27 20.03 -10.21
N CYS A 32 -8.55 19.75 -10.41
CA CYS A 32 -9.00 18.58 -11.16
C CYS A 32 -8.57 18.65 -12.64
N ALA A 33 -8.05 17.53 -13.17
CA ALA A 33 -7.67 17.41 -14.57
C ALA A 33 -8.81 17.73 -15.55
N THR A 34 -10.01 17.27 -15.23
CA THR A 34 -11.22 17.49 -16.04
C THR A 34 -11.64 18.95 -16.04
N VAL A 35 -11.52 19.65 -14.90
CA VAL A 35 -11.75 21.10 -14.82
C VAL A 35 -10.74 21.86 -15.66
N LYS A 36 -9.45 21.47 -15.58
CA LYS A 36 -8.39 22.10 -16.40
C LYS A 36 -8.64 21.95 -17.89
N LYS A 37 -9.14 20.79 -18.31
CA LYS A 37 -9.48 20.51 -19.71
C LYS A 37 -10.85 21.04 -20.14
N LYS A 38 -11.57 21.78 -19.27
CA LYS A 38 -12.93 22.30 -19.49
C LYS A 38 -13.96 21.22 -19.90
N LYS A 39 -13.84 20.01 -19.34
CA LYS A 39 -14.66 18.84 -19.67
C LYS A 39 -15.79 18.57 -18.65
N GLY A 40 -16.47 19.61 -18.17
CA GLY A 40 -17.74 19.48 -17.44
C GLY A 40 -17.67 19.23 -15.92
N CYS A 41 -16.50 19.04 -15.32
CA CYS A 41 -16.37 18.98 -13.87
C CYS A 41 -16.34 20.39 -13.26
N LYS A 42 -17.07 20.60 -12.14
CA LYS A 42 -17.17 21.89 -11.44
C LYS A 42 -16.40 21.92 -10.12
N LYS A 43 -15.52 20.95 -9.86
CA LYS A 43 -14.74 20.85 -8.63
C LYS A 43 -13.94 22.13 -8.36
N LYS A 44 -14.10 22.70 -7.17
CA LYS A 44 -13.32 23.86 -6.71
C LYS A 44 -11.86 23.49 -6.48
N THR A 45 -10.95 24.44 -6.66
CA THR A 45 -9.54 24.28 -6.32
C THR A 45 -9.37 24.33 -4.80
N VAL A 46 -8.39 23.55 -4.28
CA VAL A 46 -8.11 23.49 -2.83
C VAL A 46 -6.64 23.85 -2.59
N ARG A 47 -6.35 24.58 -1.52
CA ARG A 47 -4.99 24.95 -1.13
C ARG A 47 -4.15 23.69 -0.89
N LYS A 48 -2.99 23.61 -1.53
CA LYS A 48 -2.11 22.44 -1.46
C LYS A 48 -1.66 22.16 -0.04
N GLN A 49 -1.15 23.18 0.65
CA GLN A 49 -0.60 23.04 2.00
C GLN A 49 -1.65 22.50 2.99
N TRP A 50 -2.84 23.10 3.00
CA TRP A 50 -3.93 22.67 3.87
C TRP A 50 -4.30 21.19 3.68
N LEU A 51 -4.42 20.73 2.42
CA LEU A 51 -4.76 19.33 2.16
C LEU A 51 -3.63 18.38 2.55
N GLU A 52 -2.38 18.76 2.28
CA GLU A 52 -1.22 17.95 2.65
C GLU A 52 -1.08 17.83 4.18
N ASP A 53 -1.30 18.91 4.92
CA ASP A 53 -1.26 18.91 6.38
C ASP A 53 -2.40 18.06 6.95
N LEU A 54 -3.61 18.20 6.42
CA LEU A 54 -4.75 17.36 6.82
C LEU A 54 -4.44 15.86 6.66
N VAL A 55 -3.94 15.48 5.48
CA VAL A 55 -3.61 14.08 5.17
C VAL A 55 -2.51 13.54 6.07
N VAL A 56 -1.44 14.31 6.29
CA VAL A 56 -0.33 13.93 7.16
C VAL A 56 -0.80 13.78 8.61
N ASN A 57 -1.57 14.73 9.13
CA ASN A 57 -2.09 14.66 10.49
C ASN A 57 -2.99 13.45 10.72
N GLN A 58 -3.88 13.14 9.78
CA GLN A 58 -4.74 11.96 9.86
C GLN A 58 -3.95 10.65 9.79
N THR A 59 -2.91 10.61 8.95
CA THR A 59 -2.04 9.43 8.88
C THR A 59 -1.22 9.27 10.17
N MET A 60 -0.75 10.37 10.76
CA MET A 60 -0.04 10.33 12.05
C MET A 60 -0.93 9.89 13.22
N GLN A 61 -2.22 10.26 13.22
CA GLN A 61 -3.18 9.75 14.20
C GLN A 61 -3.32 8.23 14.08
N LEU A 62 -3.44 7.69 12.85
CA LEU A 62 -3.47 6.25 12.62
C LEU A 62 -2.20 5.55 13.13
N VAL A 63 -1.02 6.12 12.86
CA VAL A 63 0.27 5.55 13.29
C VAL A 63 0.45 5.59 14.80
N ARG A 64 -0.14 6.56 15.49
CA ARG A 64 -0.11 6.67 16.97
C ARG A 64 -1.12 5.75 17.67
N ASP A 65 -2.14 5.31 16.98
CA ASP A 65 -3.15 4.39 17.51
C ASP A 65 -2.58 2.96 17.54
N ASP A 66 -2.37 2.42 18.74
CA ASP A 66 -1.81 1.08 18.92
C ASP A 66 -2.74 0.00 18.37
N ALA A 67 -4.06 0.10 18.56
CA ALA A 67 -5.01 -0.87 18.07
C ALA A 67 -5.06 -0.89 16.53
N ALA A 68 -4.99 0.27 15.91
CA ALA A 68 -4.90 0.37 14.44
C ALA A 68 -3.58 -0.23 13.91
N MET A 69 -2.47 -0.02 14.61
CA MET A 69 -1.17 -0.59 14.24
C MET A 69 -1.15 -2.12 14.32
N GLU A 70 -1.71 -2.71 15.38
CA GLU A 70 -1.85 -4.16 15.50
C GLU A 70 -2.71 -4.75 14.38
N SER A 71 -3.82 -4.10 14.04
CA SER A 71 -4.67 -4.49 12.91
C SER A 71 -3.91 -4.45 11.57
N ILE A 72 -3.06 -3.45 11.37
CA ILE A 72 -2.22 -3.33 10.17
C ILE A 72 -1.20 -4.47 10.11
N ILE A 73 -0.52 -4.76 11.23
CA ILE A 73 0.47 -5.84 11.33
C ILE A 73 -0.20 -7.19 10.99
N ALA A 74 -1.34 -7.49 11.63
CA ALA A 74 -2.09 -8.70 11.35
C ALA A 74 -2.49 -8.83 9.87
N LYS A 75 -2.91 -7.72 9.26
CA LYS A 75 -3.28 -7.69 7.84
C LYS A 75 -2.08 -7.91 6.92
N VAL A 76 -0.93 -7.33 7.23
CA VAL A 76 0.31 -7.54 6.46
C VAL A 76 0.73 -9.01 6.53
N MET A 77 0.65 -9.64 7.72
CA MET A 77 0.95 -11.06 7.89
C MET A 77 0.00 -11.94 7.07
N GLU A 78 -1.32 -11.67 7.13
CA GLU A 78 -2.32 -12.38 6.33
C GLU A 78 -2.04 -12.28 4.82
N LEU A 79 -1.71 -11.09 4.34
CA LEU A 79 -1.38 -10.87 2.93
C LEU A 79 -0.12 -11.61 2.51
N GLN A 80 0.91 -11.62 3.37
CA GLN A 80 2.16 -12.35 3.13
C GLN A 80 1.91 -13.86 2.98
N ASP A 81 1.04 -14.43 3.80
CA ASP A 81 0.69 -15.86 3.71
C ASP A 81 -0.14 -16.18 2.45
N ARG A 82 -1.01 -15.27 2.04
CA ARG A 82 -1.79 -15.43 0.79
C ARG A 82 -0.92 -15.37 -0.48
N GLU A 83 0.12 -14.55 -0.50
CA GLU A 83 1.00 -14.40 -1.67
C GLU A 83 1.91 -15.61 -1.91
N ASN A 84 2.10 -16.46 -0.93
CA ASN A 84 2.92 -17.68 -1.03
C ASN A 84 2.11 -18.92 -1.45
N THR A 85 1.07 -18.76 -2.26
CA THR A 85 0.15 -19.85 -2.68
C THR A 85 0.86 -20.96 -3.45
N ASN A 86 1.95 -20.66 -4.16
CA ASN A 86 2.68 -21.66 -4.96
C ASN A 86 3.62 -22.50 -4.10
N LEU A 87 4.19 -21.95 -3.04
CA LEU A 87 5.16 -22.65 -2.20
C LEU A 87 4.58 -23.92 -1.55
N PRO A 88 3.40 -23.92 -0.91
CA PRO A 88 2.78 -25.13 -0.36
C PRO A 88 2.47 -26.17 -1.44
N LEU A 89 2.12 -25.75 -2.65
CA LEU A 89 1.88 -26.64 -3.76
C LEU A 89 3.16 -27.35 -4.21
N TYR A 90 4.26 -26.60 -4.39
CA TYR A 90 5.55 -27.18 -4.75
C TYR A 90 6.09 -28.11 -3.66
N GLU A 91 5.96 -27.73 -2.40
CA GLU A 91 6.36 -28.58 -1.27
C GLU A 91 5.55 -29.87 -1.17
N LYS A 92 4.26 -29.85 -1.53
CA LYS A 92 3.43 -31.05 -1.64
C LYS A 92 3.92 -31.93 -2.79
N GLN A 93 4.12 -31.36 -3.99
CA GLN A 93 4.61 -32.08 -5.14
C GLN A 93 5.98 -32.71 -4.88
N LEU A 94 6.85 -32.04 -4.15
CA LEU A 94 8.16 -32.55 -3.73
C LEU A 94 8.00 -33.80 -2.83
N ARG A 95 7.14 -33.72 -1.81
CA ARG A 95 6.84 -34.90 -0.96
C ARG A 95 6.27 -36.08 -1.76
N ASP A 96 5.41 -35.80 -2.72
CA ASP A 96 4.82 -36.83 -3.59
C ASP A 96 5.89 -37.48 -4.48
N ALA A 97 6.83 -36.70 -5.02
CA ALA A 97 7.96 -37.19 -5.80
C ALA A 97 8.93 -38.02 -4.93
N GLU A 98 9.26 -37.57 -3.74
CA GLU A 98 10.10 -38.29 -2.77
C GLU A 98 9.48 -39.62 -2.36
N SER A 99 8.18 -39.64 -2.10
CA SER A 99 7.44 -40.88 -1.82
C SER A 99 7.46 -41.83 -3.01
N GLY A 100 7.33 -41.30 -4.24
CA GLY A 100 7.45 -42.08 -5.48
C GLY A 100 8.83 -42.70 -5.62
N ILE A 101 9.92 -41.95 -5.39
CA ILE A 101 11.29 -42.45 -5.40
C ILE A 101 11.47 -43.57 -4.36
N GLN A 102 10.99 -43.35 -3.13
CA GLN A 102 11.12 -44.38 -2.08
C GLN A 102 10.37 -45.67 -2.44
N ASN A 103 9.19 -45.58 -3.05
CA ASN A 103 8.44 -46.75 -3.51
C ASN A 103 9.14 -47.49 -4.64
N MET A 104 9.79 -46.76 -5.56
CA MET A 104 10.61 -47.38 -6.61
C MET A 104 11.83 -48.08 -6.02
N LEU A 105 12.52 -47.48 -5.06
CA LEU A 105 13.65 -48.11 -4.37
C LEU A 105 13.25 -49.40 -3.63
N ASN A 106 12.11 -49.38 -2.96
CA ASN A 106 11.55 -50.58 -2.32
C ASN A 106 11.23 -51.68 -3.32
N ALA A 107 10.67 -51.36 -4.49
CA ALA A 107 10.40 -52.30 -5.55
C ALA A 107 11.69 -52.90 -6.12
N ILE A 108 12.74 -52.12 -6.34
CA ILE A 108 14.04 -52.55 -6.78
C ILE A 108 14.67 -53.48 -5.74
N GLN A 109 14.58 -53.19 -4.46
CA GLN A 109 15.05 -54.04 -3.37
C GLN A 109 14.32 -55.38 -3.30
N ALA A 110 13.05 -55.39 -3.69
CA ALA A 110 12.23 -56.60 -3.83
C ALA A 110 12.52 -57.42 -5.12
N GLY A 111 13.51 -57.00 -5.92
CA GLY A 111 13.93 -57.68 -7.13
C GLY A 111 13.19 -57.31 -8.41
N ILE A 112 12.37 -56.27 -8.39
CA ILE A 112 11.65 -55.78 -9.56
C ILE A 112 12.53 -54.70 -10.25
N LEU A 113 13.34 -55.13 -11.22
CA LEU A 113 14.20 -54.27 -12.01
C LEU A 113 13.90 -54.41 -13.50
N THR A 114 13.24 -53.41 -14.11
CA THR A 114 12.95 -53.36 -15.53
C THR A 114 13.49 -52.04 -16.11
N SER A 115 13.61 -51.93 -17.44
CA SER A 115 13.98 -50.66 -18.09
C SER A 115 13.01 -49.50 -17.71
N SER A 116 11.75 -49.81 -17.61
CA SER A 116 10.72 -48.85 -17.22
C SER A 116 10.80 -48.35 -15.75
N THR A 117 11.27 -49.24 -14.84
CA THR A 117 11.56 -48.81 -13.44
C THR A 117 12.71 -47.82 -13.38
N LYS A 118 13.74 -48.06 -14.19
CA LYS A 118 14.89 -47.14 -14.26
C LYS A 118 14.50 -45.79 -14.84
N GLU A 119 13.83 -45.78 -15.98
CA GLU A 119 13.35 -44.55 -16.62
C GLU A 119 12.41 -43.76 -15.70
N ARG A 120 11.53 -44.43 -14.97
CA ARG A 120 10.61 -43.76 -14.02
C ARG A 120 11.34 -43.18 -12.84
N LEU A 121 12.36 -43.85 -12.32
CA LEU A 121 13.17 -43.34 -11.23
C LEU A 121 13.96 -42.08 -11.67
N GLU A 122 14.57 -42.10 -12.84
CA GLU A 122 15.27 -40.94 -13.42
C GLU A 122 14.31 -39.73 -13.60
N GLN A 123 13.08 -39.96 -14.08
CA GLN A 123 12.06 -38.89 -14.18
C GLN A 123 11.69 -38.31 -12.83
N LEU A 124 11.50 -39.13 -11.81
CA LEU A 124 11.14 -38.66 -10.47
C LEU A 124 12.30 -37.87 -9.81
N GLU A 125 13.54 -38.30 -10.02
CA GLU A 125 14.72 -37.59 -9.54
C GLU A 125 14.92 -36.23 -10.23
N GLU A 126 14.63 -36.15 -11.53
CA GLU A 126 14.65 -34.87 -12.26
C GLU A 126 13.54 -33.94 -11.77
N THR A 127 12.32 -34.48 -11.63
CA THR A 127 11.18 -33.71 -11.06
C THR A 127 11.51 -33.17 -9.66
N LYS A 128 12.15 -33.98 -8.82
CA LYS A 128 12.60 -33.56 -7.49
C LYS A 128 13.56 -32.37 -7.58
N ARG A 129 14.60 -32.46 -8.44
CA ARG A 129 15.58 -31.37 -8.64
C ARG A 129 14.94 -30.08 -9.13
N GLU A 130 14.03 -30.18 -10.09
CA GLU A 130 13.29 -29.01 -10.58
C GLU A 130 12.44 -28.35 -9.48
N LEU A 131 11.74 -29.15 -8.67
CA LEU A 131 10.90 -28.65 -7.58
C LEU A 131 11.75 -28.02 -6.46
N GLU A 132 12.88 -28.60 -6.10
CA GLU A 132 13.82 -28.01 -5.13
C GLU A 132 14.35 -26.67 -5.63
N ALA A 133 14.71 -26.55 -6.91
CA ALA A 133 15.15 -25.29 -7.49
C ALA A 133 14.04 -24.22 -7.47
N ARG A 134 12.80 -24.57 -7.85
CA ARG A 134 11.66 -23.65 -7.81
C ARG A 134 11.31 -23.20 -6.40
N ILE A 135 11.37 -24.11 -5.42
CA ILE A 135 11.16 -23.78 -4.00
C ILE A 135 12.23 -22.82 -3.51
N ALA A 136 13.49 -23.05 -3.86
CA ALA A 136 14.60 -22.18 -3.48
C ALA A 136 14.45 -20.78 -4.12
N GLU A 137 14.09 -20.73 -5.40
CA GLU A 137 13.84 -19.48 -6.12
C GLU A 137 12.67 -18.69 -5.52
N GLU A 138 11.56 -19.35 -5.20
CA GLU A 138 10.39 -18.69 -4.59
C GLU A 138 10.70 -18.17 -3.16
N LYS A 139 11.48 -18.94 -2.37
CA LYS A 139 11.94 -18.51 -1.05
C LYS A 139 12.92 -17.32 -1.09
N LEU A 140 13.75 -17.23 -2.13
CA LEU A 140 14.65 -16.10 -2.34
C LEU A 140 13.90 -14.86 -2.87
N ALA A 141 12.94 -15.07 -3.76
CA ALA A 141 12.16 -13.97 -4.35
C ALA A 141 11.27 -13.25 -3.33
N LYS A 142 10.77 -13.98 -2.32
CA LYS A 142 9.84 -13.44 -1.31
C LYS A 142 10.22 -13.91 0.11
N PRO A 143 11.25 -13.31 0.72
CA PRO A 143 11.61 -13.65 2.09
C PRO A 143 10.44 -13.31 3.04
N LYS A 144 10.06 -14.27 3.88
CA LYS A 144 9.03 -14.01 4.91
C LYS A 144 9.60 -13.03 5.94
N VAL A 145 8.86 -11.96 6.14
CA VAL A 145 9.17 -10.93 7.13
C VAL A 145 8.48 -11.31 8.45
N THR A 146 9.19 -11.23 9.56
CA THR A 146 8.63 -11.53 10.88
C THR A 146 7.71 -10.41 11.38
N GLU A 147 6.74 -10.74 12.21
CA GLU A 147 5.85 -9.76 12.84
C GLU A 147 6.65 -8.69 13.60
N GLU A 148 7.68 -9.09 14.33
CA GLU A 148 8.55 -8.19 15.09
C GLU A 148 9.25 -7.17 14.19
N PHE A 149 9.72 -7.60 13.01
CA PHE A 149 10.33 -6.71 12.04
C PHE A 149 9.32 -5.71 11.48
N ILE A 150 8.11 -6.17 11.14
CA ILE A 150 7.03 -5.29 10.65
C ILE A 150 6.68 -4.26 11.72
N ARG A 151 6.53 -4.70 12.97
CA ARG A 151 6.26 -3.83 14.12
C ARG A 151 7.35 -2.78 14.30
N PHE A 152 8.60 -3.20 14.33
CA PHE A 152 9.76 -2.29 14.45
C PHE A 152 9.78 -1.27 13.31
N TRP A 153 9.56 -1.71 12.08
CA TRP A 153 9.58 -0.85 10.91
C TRP A 153 8.44 0.17 10.91
N LEU A 154 7.22 -0.24 11.28
CA LEU A 154 6.07 0.66 11.38
C LEU A 154 6.23 1.68 12.52
N LEU A 155 6.75 1.28 13.67
CA LEU A 155 6.96 2.17 14.82
C LEU A 155 7.97 3.30 14.55
N ARG A 156 8.86 3.14 13.57
CA ARG A 156 9.77 4.21 13.14
C ARG A 156 9.02 5.45 12.68
N PHE A 157 7.84 5.29 12.08
CA PHE A 157 7.03 6.41 11.62
C PHE A 157 6.50 7.31 12.75
N ARG A 158 6.42 6.81 13.98
CA ARG A 158 6.06 7.62 15.17
C ARG A 158 7.10 8.70 15.52
N LYS A 159 8.35 8.48 15.14
CA LYS A 159 9.48 9.36 15.44
C LYS A 159 9.82 10.33 14.32
N LEU A 160 9.05 10.30 13.22
CA LEU A 160 9.30 11.16 12.07
C LEU A 160 9.03 12.63 12.40
N ASP A 161 9.89 13.50 11.91
CA ASP A 161 9.70 14.95 11.93
C ASP A 161 8.84 15.38 10.73
N MET A 162 7.60 15.74 10.99
CA MET A 162 6.65 16.16 9.97
C MET A 162 6.95 17.54 9.37
N SER A 163 7.96 18.26 9.85
CA SER A 163 8.46 19.47 9.20
C SER A 163 9.26 19.16 7.94
N LEU A 164 9.88 17.99 7.87
CA LEU A 164 10.72 17.54 6.75
C LEU A 164 9.88 16.93 5.64
N LYS A 165 10.03 17.48 4.42
CA LYS A 165 9.27 17.08 3.24
C LYS A 165 9.43 15.60 2.90
N ASP A 166 10.65 15.06 2.99
CA ASP A 166 10.95 13.68 2.62
C ASP A 166 10.33 12.69 3.60
N GLN A 167 10.28 13.04 4.89
CA GLN A 167 9.63 12.23 5.91
C GLN A 167 8.10 12.24 5.76
N ARG A 168 7.51 13.39 5.43
CA ARG A 168 6.07 13.48 5.05
C ARG A 168 5.75 12.63 3.83
N GLN A 169 6.63 12.66 2.82
CA GLN A 169 6.44 11.86 1.61
C GLN A 169 6.52 10.36 1.93
N ALA A 170 7.51 9.92 2.69
CA ALA A 170 7.65 8.54 3.13
C ALA A 170 6.41 8.03 3.89
N LEU A 171 5.85 8.85 4.80
CA LEU A 171 4.62 8.53 5.51
C LEU A 171 3.43 8.32 4.55
N VAL A 172 3.23 9.26 3.61
CA VAL A 172 2.15 9.20 2.63
C VAL A 172 2.30 8.00 1.70
N ASP A 173 3.51 7.72 1.23
CA ASP A 173 3.78 6.62 0.30
C ASP A 173 3.56 5.25 0.95
N THR A 174 3.88 5.14 2.23
CA THR A 174 3.73 3.90 2.99
C THR A 174 2.27 3.62 3.34
N PHE A 175 1.56 4.58 3.88
CA PHE A 175 0.25 4.33 4.49
C PHE A 175 -0.93 4.63 3.57
N ILE A 176 -0.81 5.55 2.61
CA ILE A 176 -1.94 6.01 1.80
C ILE A 176 -1.98 5.33 0.44
N ASN A 177 -3.12 4.74 0.13
CA ASN A 177 -3.41 4.19 -1.18
C ASN A 177 -3.93 5.28 -2.14
N SER A 178 -5.07 5.90 -1.80
CA SER A 178 -5.68 6.95 -2.61
C SER A 178 -6.45 7.94 -1.76
N ILE A 179 -6.62 9.15 -2.29
CA ILE A 179 -7.35 10.25 -1.66
C ILE A 179 -8.39 10.76 -2.67
N TYR A 180 -9.63 10.85 -2.26
CA TYR A 180 -10.72 11.43 -3.06
C TYR A 180 -11.17 12.72 -2.42
N LEU A 181 -11.02 13.83 -3.13
CA LEU A 181 -11.36 15.16 -2.67
C LEU A 181 -12.71 15.60 -3.21
N TYR A 182 -13.72 15.67 -2.33
CA TYR A 182 -15.04 16.25 -2.57
C TYR A 182 -15.06 17.72 -2.18
N ASP A 183 -16.17 18.41 -2.44
CA ASP A 183 -16.31 19.83 -2.05
C ASP A 183 -16.57 20.03 -0.56
N ASP A 184 -17.07 19.00 0.13
CA ASP A 184 -17.48 18.99 1.53
C ASP A 184 -16.63 18.05 2.41
N LYS A 185 -15.88 17.14 1.81
CA LYS A 185 -15.15 16.09 2.53
C LYS A 185 -13.94 15.56 1.78
N VAL A 186 -13.02 14.94 2.51
CA VAL A 186 -11.90 14.16 1.99
C VAL A 186 -12.10 12.71 2.38
N LEU A 187 -11.96 11.80 1.42
CA LEU A 187 -11.97 10.37 1.64
C LEU A 187 -10.56 9.85 1.49
N ILE A 188 -10.01 9.25 2.53
CA ILE A 188 -8.66 8.67 2.52
C ILE A 188 -8.77 7.15 2.60
N THR A 189 -8.12 6.45 1.67
CA THR A 189 -7.95 4.99 1.72
C THR A 189 -6.53 4.64 2.09
N PHE A 190 -6.37 3.76 3.05
CA PHE A 190 -5.07 3.29 3.53
C PHE A 190 -4.68 1.96 2.89
N ASN A 191 -3.37 1.69 2.76
CA ASN A 191 -2.85 0.48 2.13
C ASN A 191 -3.18 -0.80 2.90
N TYR A 192 -3.21 -0.73 4.24
CA TYR A 192 -3.26 -1.90 5.13
C TYR A 192 -4.50 -1.93 6.03
N LYS A 193 -5.42 -1.01 5.84
CA LYS A 193 -6.66 -0.93 6.61
C LYS A 193 -7.85 -1.18 5.70
N GLU A 194 -8.74 -2.07 6.09
CA GLU A 194 -10.01 -2.24 5.40
C GLU A 194 -10.93 -1.05 5.69
N GLY A 195 -11.61 -0.58 4.65
CA GLY A 195 -12.47 0.58 4.71
C GLY A 195 -11.79 1.89 4.32
N THR A 196 -12.59 2.93 4.33
CA THR A 196 -12.19 4.30 3.97
C THR A 196 -12.42 5.21 5.17
N GLN A 197 -11.46 6.06 5.45
CA GLN A 197 -11.66 7.11 6.44
C GLN A 197 -12.25 8.33 5.73
N THR A 198 -13.46 8.71 6.13
CA THR A 198 -14.11 9.93 5.65
C THR A 198 -13.90 11.04 6.67
N ILE A 199 -13.44 12.18 6.21
CA ILE A 199 -13.21 13.37 7.04
C ILE A 199 -14.02 14.49 6.39
N THR A 200 -14.98 15.02 7.13
CA THR A 200 -15.71 16.20 6.70
C THR A 200 -14.86 17.46 6.91
N PHE A 201 -15.08 18.48 6.13
CA PHE A 201 -14.36 19.74 6.32
C PHE A 201 -14.72 20.41 7.64
N GLU A 202 -15.91 20.15 8.18
CA GLU A 202 -16.31 20.60 9.50
C GLU A 202 -15.49 19.95 10.62
N GLU A 203 -15.27 18.63 10.56
CA GLU A 203 -14.40 17.91 11.50
C GLU A 203 -12.94 18.37 11.38
N ALA A 204 -12.46 18.61 10.16
CA ALA A 204 -11.12 19.13 9.93
C ALA A 204 -10.94 20.55 10.48
N ALA A 205 -11.94 21.42 10.35
CA ALA A 205 -11.93 22.77 10.89
C ALA A 205 -11.98 22.78 12.42
N GLN A 206 -12.77 21.90 13.04
CA GLN A 206 -12.83 21.76 14.50
C GLN A 206 -11.52 21.22 15.10
N ALA A 207 -10.85 20.31 14.41
CA ALA A 207 -9.53 19.81 14.82
C ALA A 207 -8.46 20.92 14.76
N ALA A 208 -8.46 21.72 13.69
CA ALA A 208 -7.54 22.85 13.53
C ALA A 208 -7.77 23.96 14.57
N SER A 209 -9.02 24.17 14.99
CA SER A 209 -9.38 25.18 16.02
C SER A 209 -8.91 24.79 17.42
N LYS A 210 -8.63 23.51 17.67
CA LYS A 210 -8.06 23.04 18.94
C LYS A 210 -6.55 23.19 19.03
N GLU A 211 -5.85 23.33 17.89
CA GLU A 211 -4.39 23.42 17.86
C GLU A 211 -3.84 24.83 17.65
N ASN A 212 -4.56 25.77 17.00
CA ASN A 212 -4.10 27.16 16.84
C ASN A 212 -5.26 28.07 16.45
N GLY A 213 -5.49 29.11 17.25
CA GLY A 213 -6.35 30.25 16.84
C GLY A 213 -5.62 31.10 15.81
N SER A 214 -6.12 31.13 14.62
CA SER A 214 -6.14 32.19 13.59
C SER A 214 -6.09 31.63 12.17
N ASP A 215 -7.01 32.13 11.36
CA ASP A 215 -7.22 31.98 9.89
C ASP A 215 -8.36 31.05 9.45
N LEU A 216 -9.57 31.49 9.80
CA LEU A 216 -10.83 30.85 9.40
C LEU A 216 -11.65 31.75 8.44
N ASP A 217 -11.02 32.37 7.44
CA ASP A 217 -11.73 33.21 6.45
C ASP A 217 -11.65 32.65 5.03
N CYS A 218 -12.15 31.41 4.78
CA CYS A 218 -12.31 30.93 3.40
C CYS A 218 -13.42 29.90 3.14
N PHE A 219 -14.39 29.71 4.04
CA PHE A 219 -15.50 28.79 3.78
C PHE A 219 -16.85 29.39 4.18
N THR A 220 -17.42 30.22 3.29
CA THR A 220 -18.85 30.49 3.28
C THR A 220 -19.43 30.20 1.89
N ALA A 221 -20.53 29.45 1.93
CA ALA A 221 -21.54 29.18 0.88
C ALA A 221 -21.38 27.89 0.05
N MET A 222 -22.19 26.87 0.23
CA MET A 222 -23.55 26.66 -0.22
C MET A 222 -23.98 25.20 -0.03
N GLU A 223 -25.19 25.06 0.46
CA GLU A 223 -25.96 23.81 0.61
C GLU A 223 -26.36 23.19 -0.75
N GLY A 224 -26.49 21.85 -0.75
CA GLY A 224 -27.13 21.14 -1.85
C GLY A 224 -26.92 19.64 -1.81
N THR A 225 -27.80 18.92 -1.15
CA THR A 225 -27.92 17.48 -1.04
C THR A 225 -28.04 16.75 -2.37
N ARG A 226 -27.30 15.66 -2.57
CA ARG A 226 -27.73 14.39 -3.19
C ARG A 226 -26.59 13.38 -3.23
N THR A 227 -26.77 12.26 -2.56
CA THR A 227 -25.92 11.06 -2.63
C THR A 227 -26.17 10.29 -3.93
N PRO A 228 -25.13 9.94 -4.69
CA PRO A 228 -25.18 8.83 -5.65
C PRO A 228 -24.39 7.63 -5.12
N GLY A 229 -24.99 6.44 -5.32
CA GLY A 229 -24.48 5.16 -4.88
C GLY A 229 -23.08 4.82 -5.41
N LEU A 230 -22.29 4.25 -4.53
CA LEU A 230 -20.94 3.79 -4.78
C LEU A 230 -20.93 2.49 -5.56
N LEU A 231 -20.39 2.52 -6.76
CA LEU A 231 -19.87 1.35 -7.48
C LEU A 231 -18.47 1.06 -6.99
N ILE A 232 -18.37 0.06 -6.13
CA ILE A 232 -17.07 -0.49 -5.69
C ILE A 232 -16.51 -1.34 -6.83
N ARG A 233 -15.60 -0.79 -7.61
CA ARG A 233 -14.71 -1.59 -8.45
C ARG A 233 -13.50 -2.00 -7.61
N SER A 234 -13.35 -3.30 -7.40
CA SER A 234 -12.25 -3.95 -6.71
C SER A 234 -10.90 -3.46 -7.23
N ALA A 235 -10.14 -2.80 -6.38
CA ALA A 235 -8.74 -2.50 -6.62
C ALA A 235 -7.90 -3.78 -6.46
N ARG A 236 -7.89 -4.63 -7.50
CA ARG A 236 -6.87 -5.66 -7.68
C ARG A 236 -5.79 -5.07 -8.57
N ARG A 237 -4.81 -4.39 -8.01
CA ARG A 237 -3.47 -4.20 -8.60
C ARG A 237 -2.57 -3.42 -7.64
N ALA A 238 -1.36 -3.94 -7.47
CA ALA A 238 -0.16 -3.32 -6.91
C ALA A 238 0.11 -3.54 -5.41
N ILE A 239 0.53 -4.75 -5.06
CA ILE A 239 1.31 -4.98 -3.83
C ILE A 239 2.72 -5.57 -4.10
N PRO A 240 3.14 -5.97 -5.31
CA PRO A 240 4.45 -6.63 -5.45
C PRO A 240 5.68 -5.74 -5.37
N SER A 241 5.58 -4.41 -5.53
CA SER A 241 6.79 -3.58 -5.71
C SER A 241 7.25 -2.79 -4.49
N ILE A 242 6.45 -2.71 -3.43
CA ILE A 242 6.75 -1.78 -2.32
C ILE A 242 7.80 -2.37 -1.36
N PHE A 243 7.78 -3.68 -1.10
CA PHE A 243 8.77 -4.31 -0.22
C PHE A 243 10.13 -4.54 -0.90
N GLY A 244 10.17 -4.85 -2.20
CA GLY A 244 11.42 -5.11 -2.92
C GLY A 244 12.30 -3.88 -3.12
N SER A 245 11.72 -2.71 -3.38
CA SER A 245 12.48 -1.47 -3.62
C SER A 245 12.95 -0.80 -2.32
N TYR A 246 12.23 -0.95 -1.22
CA TYR A 246 12.58 -0.30 0.06
C TYR A 246 13.62 -1.06 0.87
N VAL A 247 13.71 -2.37 0.75
CA VAL A 247 14.78 -3.14 1.40
C VAL A 247 16.15 -2.75 0.80
N SER A 248 16.23 -2.50 -0.51
CA SER A 248 17.46 -2.04 -1.16
C SER A 248 17.88 -0.62 -0.76
N THR A 249 16.93 0.26 -0.47
CA THR A 249 17.21 1.66 -0.06
C THR A 249 17.55 1.75 1.43
N LEU A 250 17.09 0.82 2.27
CA LEU A 250 17.40 0.78 3.71
C LEU A 250 18.85 0.35 4.00
N PHE A 251 19.46 -0.45 3.12
CA PHE A 251 20.88 -0.83 3.26
C PHE A 251 21.86 0.28 2.88
N LEU A 252 21.41 1.35 2.20
CA LEU A 252 22.26 2.47 1.79
C LEU A 252 22.32 3.64 2.78
N PHE A 253 21.50 3.62 3.84
CA PHE A 253 21.47 4.71 4.84
C PHE A 253 22.16 4.37 6.18
N ASP A 254 22.66 3.14 6.37
CA ASP A 254 23.23 2.70 7.66
C ASP A 254 24.77 2.58 7.65
N THR A 255 25.46 3.22 6.68
CA THR A 255 26.94 3.28 6.67
C THR A 255 27.48 4.69 6.81
N SER A 256 26.91 5.50 7.73
CA SER A 256 27.51 6.79 8.15
C SER A 256 27.15 7.07 9.59
N GLN A 257 27.77 6.37 10.53
CA GLN A 257 28.38 6.86 11.78
C GLN A 257 29.10 5.73 12.47
#